data_14c8b9e6c8b2c3a4c5796534785bcf08
#
_entry.id   14c8b9e6c8b2c3a4c5796534785bcf08
#
_cell.length_a   1.000
_cell.length_b   1.000
_cell.length_c   1.000
_cell.angle_alpha   90.00
_cell.angle_beta   90.00
_cell.angle_gamma   90.00
#
_symmetry.space_group_name_H-M   'P 1'
#
loop_
_entity.id
_entity.type
_entity.pdbx_description
1 polymer ?
#
loop_
_entity_poly.entity_id
_entity_poly.type
_entity_poly.pdbx_seq_one_letter_code
_entity_poly.pdbx_strand_id
1 'polypeptide(L)'
;LQAGGQLSRTWKITLACCVTTTTLALILGLTCAHLFGVGKGVDVVMFQDAMAQHQTPDTLTPSSFFTNFIQNTLINPFKAFADGNVLAVVIFALLVGVALVAGGEKFITVRKLSHQFFDIMMLMIGWVMKLAPLGIFALLAKLIATEDISVLSRLAEFAAVVTGTTIFHGVVVLPLLLWIFGKMNPITFFKGTRA
;
A
#
# COMPACT_ATOMS: atom_id res chain seq x y z
N LEU A 1 10.31 33.55 2.33
CA LEU A 1 11.41 32.78 2.97
C LEU A 1 10.97 32.00 4.23
N GLN A 2 9.92 32.41 4.95
CA GLN A 2 9.41 31.68 6.12
C GLN A 2 8.63 30.40 5.77
N ALA A 3 8.01 30.33 4.61
CA ALA A 3 7.25 29.15 4.18
C ALA A 3 8.14 27.90 3.93
N GLY A 4 9.37 28.09 3.48
CA GLY A 4 10.28 26.98 3.18
C GLY A 4 10.76 26.21 4.42
N GLY A 5 10.96 26.88 5.53
CA GLY A 5 11.42 26.25 6.79
C GLY A 5 10.33 25.41 7.48
N GLN A 6 9.08 25.89 7.48
CA GLN A 6 7.95 25.14 8.01
C GLN A 6 7.62 23.93 7.14
N LEU A 7 7.65 24.07 5.83
CA LEU A 7 7.43 22.97 4.89
C LEU A 7 8.47 21.86 5.06
N SER A 8 9.75 22.20 5.20
CA SER A 8 10.83 21.25 5.45
C SER A 8 10.68 20.51 6.79
N ARG A 9 10.26 21.20 7.84
CA ARG A 9 10.02 20.58 9.15
C ARG A 9 8.82 19.63 9.13
N THR A 10 7.72 20.06 8.54
CA THR A 10 6.51 19.25 8.42
C THR A 10 6.78 17.98 7.63
N TRP A 11 7.48 18.09 6.50
CA TRP A 11 7.87 16.94 5.68
C TRP A 11 8.70 15.91 6.45
N LYS A 12 9.71 16.36 7.19
CA LYS A 12 10.57 15.46 8.00
C LYS A 12 9.75 14.73 9.08
N ILE A 13 8.87 15.45 9.78
CA ILE A 13 8.01 14.87 10.82
C ILE A 13 7.04 13.86 10.20
N THR A 14 6.40 14.19 9.08
CA THR A 14 5.49 13.28 8.39
C THR A 14 6.21 12.01 7.95
N LEU A 15 7.38 12.14 7.35
CA LEU A 15 8.19 11.00 6.91
C LEU A 15 8.60 10.11 8.10
N ALA A 16 9.05 10.72 9.19
CA ALA A 16 9.41 10.00 10.42
C ALA A 16 8.20 9.26 11.01
N CYS A 17 7.03 9.90 11.07
CA CYS A 17 5.80 9.25 11.51
C CYS A 17 5.40 8.09 10.59
N CYS A 18 5.46 8.25 9.27
CA CYS A 18 5.16 7.19 8.32
C CYS A 18 6.09 5.99 8.49
N VAL A 19 7.39 6.22 8.59
CA VAL A 19 8.37 5.15 8.81
C VAL A 19 8.12 4.44 10.14
N THR A 20 7.88 5.18 11.21
CA THR A 20 7.62 4.61 12.54
C THR A 20 6.35 3.77 12.56
N THR A 21 5.24 4.30 12.03
CA THR A 21 3.96 3.58 12.01
C THR A 21 4.03 2.33 11.13
N THR A 22 4.70 2.41 9.99
CA THR A 22 4.90 1.26 9.08
C THR A 22 5.75 0.18 9.73
N THR A 23 6.85 0.57 10.40
CA THR A 23 7.71 -0.38 11.11
C THR A 23 6.96 -1.08 12.24
N LEU A 24 6.17 -0.34 13.02
CA LEU A 24 5.34 -0.93 14.07
C LEU A 24 4.25 -1.86 13.51
N ALA A 25 3.63 -1.48 12.39
CA ALA A 25 2.65 -2.34 11.73
C ALA A 25 3.28 -3.65 11.22
N LEU A 26 4.48 -3.57 10.65
CA LEU A 26 5.26 -4.74 10.19
C LEU A 26 5.61 -5.67 11.37
N ILE A 27 6.16 -5.12 12.45
CA ILE A 27 6.52 -5.91 13.65
C ILE A 27 5.26 -6.58 14.23
N LEU A 28 4.16 -5.83 14.35
CA LEU A 28 2.90 -6.35 14.84
C LEU A 28 2.35 -7.46 13.94
N GLY A 29 2.32 -7.22 12.62
CA GLY A 29 1.83 -8.20 11.64
C GLY A 29 2.64 -9.49 11.66
N LEU A 30 3.97 -9.41 11.65
CA LEU A 30 4.86 -10.56 11.73
C LEU A 30 4.71 -11.32 13.06
N THR A 31 4.58 -10.60 14.16
CA THR A 31 4.40 -11.20 15.49
C THR A 31 3.07 -11.95 15.54
N CYS A 32 1.97 -11.36 15.09
CA CYS A 32 0.67 -12.01 15.03
C CYS A 32 0.68 -13.21 14.08
N ALA A 33 1.25 -13.09 12.89
CA ALA A 33 1.36 -14.19 11.94
C ALA A 33 2.14 -15.37 12.51
N HIS A 34 3.22 -15.10 13.25
CA HIS A 34 4.02 -16.15 13.91
C HIS A 34 3.30 -16.78 15.10
N LEU A 35 2.62 -15.96 15.90
CA LEU A 35 1.93 -16.40 17.12
C LEU A 35 0.72 -17.30 16.80
N PHE A 36 -0.06 -16.92 15.79
CA PHE A 36 -1.21 -17.70 15.33
C PHE A 36 -0.83 -18.79 14.33
N GLY A 37 0.44 -18.87 13.93
CA GLY A 37 0.93 -19.88 13.01
C GLY A 37 0.27 -19.83 11.62
N VAL A 38 -0.11 -18.63 11.18
CA VAL A 38 -0.80 -18.40 9.92
C VAL A 38 0.01 -18.96 8.75
N GLY A 39 -0.62 -19.81 7.93
CA GLY A 39 0.02 -20.46 6.79
C GLY A 39 0.72 -21.78 7.11
N LYS A 40 0.74 -22.26 8.36
CA LYS A 40 1.26 -23.61 8.67
C LYS A 40 0.39 -24.67 8.01
N GLY A 41 1.05 -25.55 7.22
CA GLY A 41 0.38 -26.69 6.56
C GLY A 41 -0.43 -26.32 5.30
N VAL A 42 -0.20 -25.15 4.73
CA VAL A 42 -0.60 -24.85 3.35
C VAL A 42 0.44 -25.46 2.44
N ASP A 43 0.01 -26.33 1.52
CA ASP A 43 0.94 -26.95 0.58
C ASP A 43 1.41 -25.90 -0.43
N VAL A 44 2.72 -25.62 -0.43
CA VAL A 44 3.33 -24.60 -1.27
C VAL A 44 3.23 -24.99 -2.76
N VAL A 45 3.01 -26.27 -3.05
CA VAL A 45 2.85 -26.81 -4.41
C VAL A 45 1.68 -26.14 -5.14
N MET A 46 0.60 -25.79 -4.44
CA MET A 46 -0.56 -25.09 -5.00
C MET A 46 -0.24 -23.68 -5.55
N PHE A 47 0.83 -23.06 -5.07
CA PHE A 47 1.23 -21.72 -5.45
C PHE A 47 2.48 -21.71 -6.36
N GLN A 48 2.99 -22.88 -6.77
CA GLN A 48 4.21 -22.96 -7.59
C GLN A 48 4.09 -22.17 -8.87
N ASP A 49 2.96 -22.21 -9.56
CA ASP A 49 2.75 -21.46 -10.79
C ASP A 49 2.71 -19.94 -10.55
N ALA A 50 2.14 -19.51 -9.44
CA ALA A 50 2.13 -18.11 -9.04
C ALA A 50 3.52 -17.65 -8.54
N MET A 51 4.26 -18.53 -7.87
CA MET A 51 5.63 -18.25 -7.42
C MET A 51 6.64 -18.27 -8.57
N ALA A 52 6.43 -19.11 -9.58
CA ALA A 52 7.28 -19.15 -10.78
C ALA A 52 7.17 -17.87 -11.63
N GLN A 53 6.02 -17.19 -11.55
CA GLN A 53 5.83 -15.88 -12.19
C GLN A 53 6.50 -14.72 -11.41
N HIS A 54 6.75 -14.93 -10.13
CA HIS A 54 7.52 -14.00 -9.30
C HIS A 54 8.93 -14.59 -9.21
N GLN A 55 9.85 -14.03 -10.01
CA GLN A 55 11.27 -14.40 -9.95
C GLN A 55 11.70 -14.39 -8.47
N THR A 56 12.15 -15.54 -7.98
CA THR A 56 12.81 -15.60 -6.67
C THR A 56 13.96 -14.59 -6.72
N PRO A 57 13.98 -13.60 -5.82
CA PRO A 57 15.09 -12.68 -5.81
C PRO A 57 16.35 -13.49 -5.56
N ASP A 58 17.28 -13.47 -6.50
CA ASP A 58 18.65 -13.88 -6.25
C ASP A 58 19.09 -13.27 -4.94
N THR A 59 19.85 -14.02 -4.13
CA THR A 59 20.33 -13.61 -2.81
C THR A 59 20.54 -12.11 -2.75
N LEU A 60 19.60 -11.41 -2.07
CA LEU A 60 19.57 -9.96 -1.99
C LEU A 60 20.80 -9.47 -1.21
N THR A 61 21.92 -9.30 -1.90
CA THR A 61 23.00 -8.49 -1.37
C THR A 61 22.53 -7.01 -1.42
N PRO A 62 22.91 -6.17 -0.48
CA PRO A 62 22.57 -4.74 -0.51
C PRO A 62 22.90 -4.07 -1.85
N SER A 63 24.00 -4.49 -2.50
CA SER A 63 24.41 -3.97 -3.81
C SER A 63 23.48 -4.42 -4.95
N SER A 64 23.07 -5.69 -4.98
CA SER A 64 22.12 -6.18 -6.00
C SER A 64 20.74 -5.56 -5.81
N PHE A 65 20.31 -5.34 -4.54
CA PHE A 65 19.07 -4.64 -4.25
C PHE A 65 19.09 -3.21 -4.82
N PHE A 66 20.16 -2.44 -4.55
CA PHE A 66 20.28 -1.06 -5.06
C PHE A 66 20.34 -1.02 -6.59
N THR A 67 21.09 -1.92 -7.21
CA THR A 67 21.20 -1.97 -8.66
C THR A 67 19.84 -2.31 -9.29
N ASN A 68 19.17 -3.34 -8.81
CA ASN A 68 17.83 -3.71 -9.28
C ASN A 68 16.80 -2.61 -9.02
N PHE A 69 16.87 -1.96 -7.85
CA PHE A 69 16.00 -0.84 -7.52
C PHE A 69 16.16 0.31 -8.54
N ILE A 70 17.39 0.74 -8.83
CA ILE A 70 17.65 1.83 -9.78
C ILE A 70 17.23 1.41 -11.19
N GLN A 71 17.60 0.22 -11.64
CA GLN A 71 17.26 -0.27 -12.97
C GLN A 71 15.75 -0.42 -13.19
N ASN A 72 15.04 -0.90 -12.19
CA ASN A 72 13.58 -1.05 -12.26
C ASN A 72 12.81 0.25 -12.04
N THR A 73 13.45 1.27 -11.47
CA THR A 73 12.82 2.55 -11.16
C THR A 73 12.95 3.56 -12.29
N LEU A 74 14.13 3.58 -12.96
CA LEU A 74 14.46 4.51 -14.03
C LEU A 74 14.24 3.88 -15.42
N ILE A 75 13.07 3.29 -15.61
CA ILE A 75 12.65 2.74 -16.91
C ILE A 75 11.75 3.72 -17.66
N ASN A 76 11.54 3.43 -18.94
CA ASN A 76 10.59 4.20 -19.75
C ASN A 76 9.20 4.23 -19.08
N PRO A 77 8.61 5.42 -18.85
CA PRO A 77 7.31 5.53 -18.17
C PRO A 77 6.20 4.72 -18.84
N PHE A 78 6.15 4.70 -20.17
CA PHE A 78 5.15 3.92 -20.90
C PHE A 78 5.32 2.40 -20.69
N LYS A 79 6.56 1.94 -20.62
CA LYS A 79 6.86 0.56 -20.26
C LYS A 79 6.46 0.27 -18.81
N ALA A 80 6.73 1.20 -17.89
CA ALA A 80 6.32 1.07 -16.50
C ALA A 80 4.80 0.92 -16.34
N PHE A 81 4.02 1.68 -17.11
CA PHE A 81 2.56 1.55 -17.14
C PHE A 81 2.11 0.20 -17.73
N ALA A 82 2.72 -0.25 -18.82
CA ALA A 82 2.37 -1.52 -19.47
C ALA A 82 2.70 -2.74 -18.60
N ASP A 83 3.84 -2.71 -17.93
CA ASP A 83 4.33 -3.79 -17.07
C ASP A 83 3.75 -3.75 -15.64
N GLY A 84 2.96 -2.71 -15.30
CA GLY A 84 2.41 -2.53 -13.95
C GLY A 84 3.47 -2.21 -12.89
N ASN A 85 4.62 -1.65 -13.28
CA ASN A 85 5.67 -1.25 -12.33
C ASN A 85 5.29 0.02 -11.58
N VAL A 86 4.56 -0.16 -10.48
CA VAL A 86 4.00 0.93 -9.66
C VAL A 86 5.09 1.87 -9.16
N LEU A 87 6.26 1.37 -8.77
CA LEU A 87 7.34 2.19 -8.22
C LEU A 87 7.89 3.17 -9.28
N ALA A 88 8.17 2.69 -10.49
CA ALA A 88 8.63 3.54 -11.58
C ALA A 88 7.58 4.59 -11.98
N VAL A 89 6.29 4.21 -11.99
CA VAL A 89 5.17 5.11 -12.26
C VAL A 89 5.08 6.20 -11.19
N VAL A 90 5.21 5.88 -9.90
CA VAL A 90 5.17 6.84 -8.80
C VAL A 90 6.34 7.83 -8.89
N ILE A 91 7.55 7.37 -9.20
CA ILE A 91 8.70 8.25 -9.34
C ILE A 91 8.55 9.18 -10.54
N PHE A 92 8.06 8.68 -11.67
CA PHE A 92 7.74 9.52 -12.82
C PHE A 92 6.66 10.56 -12.46
N ALA A 93 5.60 10.17 -11.78
CA ALA A 93 4.54 11.07 -11.33
C ALA A 93 5.07 12.16 -10.38
N LEU A 94 6.00 11.81 -9.47
CA LEU A 94 6.67 12.78 -8.59
C LEU A 94 7.49 13.78 -9.37
N LEU A 95 8.26 13.34 -10.37
CA LEU A 95 9.05 14.24 -11.22
C LEU A 95 8.15 15.23 -12.00
N VAL A 96 7.06 14.71 -12.60
CA VAL A 96 6.06 15.54 -13.28
C VAL A 96 5.41 16.51 -12.30
N GLY A 97 5.04 16.05 -11.11
CA GLY A 97 4.45 16.89 -10.06
C GLY A 97 5.37 18.03 -9.63
N VAL A 98 6.65 17.74 -9.41
CA VAL A 98 7.67 18.78 -9.10
C VAL A 98 7.82 19.77 -10.23
N ALA A 99 7.86 19.31 -11.49
CA ALA A 99 7.95 20.18 -12.65
C ALA A 99 6.72 21.11 -12.79
N LEU A 100 5.51 20.58 -12.52
CA LEU A 100 4.27 21.37 -12.54
C LEU A 100 4.24 22.43 -11.42
N VAL A 101 4.77 22.12 -10.26
CA VAL A 101 4.89 23.08 -9.14
C VAL A 101 5.92 24.16 -9.47
N ALA A 102 7.09 23.76 -9.98
CA ALA A 102 8.17 24.68 -10.34
C ALA A 102 7.78 25.64 -11.49
N GLY A 103 6.97 25.16 -12.43
CA GLY A 103 6.48 25.98 -13.56
C GLY A 103 5.32 26.91 -13.20
N GLY A 104 4.73 26.80 -12.01
CA GLY A 104 3.73 27.72 -11.48
C GLY A 104 2.50 27.86 -12.37
N GLU A 105 2.11 29.11 -12.62
CA GLU A 105 0.90 29.46 -13.40
C GLU A 105 0.98 29.05 -14.87
N LYS A 106 2.17 28.92 -15.43
CA LYS A 106 2.39 28.55 -16.83
C LYS A 106 1.77 27.18 -17.16
N PHE A 107 1.70 26.27 -16.17
CA PHE A 107 1.18 24.91 -16.34
C PHE A 107 -0.17 24.67 -15.65
N ILE A 108 -0.94 25.73 -15.39
CA ILE A 108 -2.25 25.62 -14.72
C ILE A 108 -3.23 24.74 -15.51
N THR A 109 -3.17 24.78 -16.84
CA THR A 109 -4.02 23.95 -17.71
C THR A 109 -3.68 22.47 -17.56
N VAL A 110 -2.40 22.12 -17.51
CA VAL A 110 -1.94 20.73 -17.33
C VAL A 110 -2.33 20.22 -15.95
N ARG A 111 -2.23 21.07 -14.92
CA ARG A 111 -2.67 20.73 -13.55
C ARG A 111 -4.18 20.45 -13.50
N LYS A 112 -4.99 21.30 -14.13
CA LYS A 112 -6.45 21.08 -14.23
C LYS A 112 -6.77 19.79 -14.99
N LEU A 113 -6.08 19.53 -16.09
CA LEU A 113 -6.24 18.32 -16.88
C LEU A 113 -5.89 17.07 -16.05
N SER A 114 -4.81 17.11 -15.28
CA SER A 114 -4.43 16.00 -14.39
C SER A 114 -5.48 15.72 -13.32
N HIS A 115 -6.10 16.77 -12.75
CA HIS A 115 -7.21 16.59 -11.80
C HIS A 115 -8.43 15.95 -12.46
N GLN A 116 -8.83 16.45 -13.65
CA GLN A 116 -9.95 15.87 -14.38
C GLN A 116 -9.69 14.42 -14.78
N PHE A 117 -8.45 14.11 -15.18
CA PHE A 117 -8.06 12.73 -15.48
C PHE A 117 -8.15 11.83 -14.25
N PHE A 118 -7.69 12.32 -13.09
CA PHE A 118 -7.86 11.63 -11.82
C PHE A 118 -9.34 11.36 -11.49
N ASP A 119 -10.21 12.35 -11.67
CA ASP A 119 -11.64 12.21 -11.40
C ASP A 119 -12.28 11.14 -12.31
N ILE A 120 -11.89 11.11 -13.60
CA ILE A 120 -12.33 10.07 -14.53
C ILE A 120 -11.85 8.69 -14.08
N MET A 121 -10.57 8.55 -13.68
CA MET A 121 -10.04 7.28 -13.17
C MET A 121 -10.78 6.81 -11.93
N MET A 122 -11.07 7.72 -10.99
CA MET A 122 -11.85 7.40 -9.78
C MET A 122 -13.27 6.96 -10.10
N LEU A 123 -13.91 7.58 -11.11
CA LEU A 123 -15.23 7.16 -11.58
C LEU A 123 -15.19 5.74 -12.17
N MET A 124 -14.19 5.45 -13.01
CA MET A 124 -14.00 4.11 -13.60
C MET A 124 -13.74 3.06 -12.52
N ILE A 125 -12.88 3.37 -11.54
CA ILE A 125 -12.64 2.49 -10.38
C ILE A 125 -13.96 2.24 -9.64
N GLY A 126 -14.79 3.27 -9.44
CA GLY A 126 -16.10 3.13 -8.83
C GLY A 126 -17.02 2.13 -9.58
N TRP A 127 -16.97 2.10 -10.91
CA TRP A 127 -17.72 1.11 -11.70
C TRP A 127 -17.17 -0.31 -11.52
N VAL A 128 -15.86 -0.46 -11.59
CA VAL A 128 -15.19 -1.77 -11.38
C VAL A 128 -15.49 -2.30 -9.97
N MET A 129 -15.44 -1.42 -8.94
CA MET A 129 -15.75 -1.81 -7.56
C MET A 129 -17.19 -2.28 -7.35
N LYS A 130 -18.14 -1.83 -8.18
CA LYS A 130 -19.52 -2.37 -8.16
C LYS A 130 -19.58 -3.81 -8.66
N LEU A 131 -18.65 -4.23 -9.53
CA LEU A 131 -18.53 -5.59 -10.03
C LEU A 131 -17.71 -6.49 -9.11
N ALA A 132 -16.93 -5.91 -8.18
CA ALA A 132 -16.05 -6.65 -7.29
C ALA A 132 -16.75 -7.77 -6.49
N PRO A 133 -17.96 -7.58 -5.92
CA PRO A 133 -18.65 -8.67 -5.21
C PRO A 133 -18.91 -9.89 -6.09
N LEU A 134 -19.25 -9.68 -7.37
CA LEU A 134 -19.47 -10.76 -8.32
C LEU A 134 -18.16 -11.52 -8.62
N GLY A 135 -17.07 -10.78 -8.81
CA GLY A 135 -15.74 -11.37 -9.02
C GLY A 135 -15.27 -12.16 -7.81
N ILE A 136 -15.44 -11.61 -6.60
CA ILE A 136 -15.09 -12.31 -5.35
C ILE A 136 -15.93 -13.58 -5.19
N PHE A 137 -17.23 -13.52 -5.45
CA PHE A 137 -18.11 -14.69 -5.43
C PHE A 137 -17.65 -15.78 -6.39
N ALA A 138 -17.32 -15.41 -7.64
CA ALA A 138 -16.84 -16.36 -8.64
C ALA A 138 -15.49 -17.01 -8.23
N LEU A 139 -14.57 -16.22 -7.66
CA LEU A 139 -13.28 -16.72 -7.16
C LEU A 139 -13.49 -17.69 -5.97
N LEU A 140 -14.37 -17.36 -5.02
CA LEU A 140 -14.68 -18.23 -3.90
C LEU A 140 -15.39 -19.51 -4.37
N ALA A 141 -16.32 -19.43 -5.30
CA ALA A 141 -16.98 -20.59 -5.88
C ALA A 141 -15.98 -21.52 -6.58
N LYS A 142 -15.04 -20.96 -7.35
CA LYS A 142 -13.94 -21.73 -7.95
C LYS A 142 -13.09 -22.41 -6.86
N LEU A 143 -12.70 -21.69 -5.83
CA LEU A 143 -11.86 -22.20 -4.74
C LEU A 143 -12.54 -23.40 -4.05
N ILE A 144 -13.85 -23.28 -3.73
CA ILE A 144 -14.62 -24.35 -3.09
C ILE A 144 -14.77 -25.58 -4.02
N ALA A 145 -14.85 -25.34 -5.34
CA ALA A 145 -15.02 -26.42 -6.31
C ALA A 145 -13.71 -27.17 -6.62
N THR A 146 -12.56 -26.52 -6.46
CA THR A 146 -11.26 -27.08 -6.87
C THR A 146 -10.38 -27.51 -5.70
N GLU A 147 -10.63 -26.98 -4.50
CA GLU A 147 -9.79 -27.16 -3.34
C GLU A 147 -10.55 -27.79 -2.18
N ASP A 148 -9.80 -28.41 -1.25
CA ASP A 148 -10.36 -28.95 -0.03
C ASP A 148 -10.91 -27.84 0.90
N ILE A 149 -11.97 -28.15 1.63
CA ILE A 149 -12.57 -27.28 2.66
C ILE A 149 -11.53 -26.82 3.70
N SER A 150 -10.50 -27.62 3.92
CA SER A 150 -9.38 -27.28 4.81
C SER A 150 -8.64 -26.00 4.36
N VAL A 151 -8.50 -25.76 3.07
CA VAL A 151 -7.87 -24.55 2.50
C VAL A 151 -8.74 -23.33 2.80
N LEU A 152 -10.06 -23.47 2.66
CA LEU A 152 -10.99 -22.38 2.93
C LEU A 152 -10.98 -21.99 4.43
N SER A 153 -10.90 -22.95 5.34
CA SER A 153 -10.80 -22.67 6.78
C SER A 153 -9.51 -21.94 7.14
N ARG A 154 -8.38 -22.30 6.53
CA ARG A 154 -7.09 -21.62 6.71
C ARG A 154 -7.10 -20.21 6.15
N LEU A 155 -7.76 -20.01 5.00
CA LEU A 155 -7.95 -18.69 4.40
C LEU A 155 -8.81 -17.80 5.30
N ALA A 156 -9.86 -18.35 5.90
CA ALA A 156 -10.70 -17.64 6.87
C ALA A 156 -9.92 -17.26 8.14
N GLU A 157 -9.08 -18.17 8.65
CA GLU A 157 -8.18 -17.90 9.78
C GLU A 157 -7.19 -16.78 9.45
N PHE A 158 -6.54 -16.85 8.27
CA PHE A 158 -5.67 -15.78 7.78
C PHE A 158 -6.40 -14.44 7.72
N ALA A 159 -7.57 -14.41 7.09
CA ALA A 159 -8.38 -13.20 6.98
C ALA A 159 -8.78 -12.63 8.34
N ALA A 160 -9.13 -13.50 9.31
CA ALA A 160 -9.48 -13.09 10.67
C ALA A 160 -8.26 -12.49 11.41
N VAL A 161 -7.09 -13.10 11.29
CA VAL A 161 -5.85 -12.59 11.91
C VAL A 161 -5.44 -11.26 11.30
N VAL A 162 -5.45 -11.13 9.98
CA VAL A 162 -5.11 -9.87 9.29
C VAL A 162 -6.09 -8.76 9.66
N THR A 163 -7.39 -9.06 9.63
CA THR A 163 -8.44 -8.09 9.98
C THR A 163 -8.32 -7.66 11.44
N GLY A 164 -8.17 -8.64 12.35
CA GLY A 164 -8.00 -8.37 13.78
C GLY A 164 -6.75 -7.54 14.07
N THR A 165 -5.62 -7.88 13.46
CA THR A 165 -4.37 -7.13 13.60
C THR A 165 -4.49 -5.71 13.04
N THR A 166 -5.17 -5.52 11.91
CA THR A 166 -5.40 -4.21 11.31
C THR A 166 -6.29 -3.34 12.19
N ILE A 167 -7.37 -3.89 12.73
CA ILE A 167 -8.26 -3.18 13.66
C ILE A 167 -7.49 -2.82 14.93
N PHE A 168 -6.73 -3.75 15.49
CA PHE A 168 -5.92 -3.49 16.69
C PHE A 168 -4.89 -2.39 16.44
N HIS A 169 -4.20 -2.43 15.30
CA HIS A 169 -3.25 -1.37 14.92
C HIS A 169 -3.95 -0.01 14.79
N GLY A 170 -5.08 0.05 14.10
CA GLY A 170 -5.83 1.30 13.86
C GLY A 170 -6.46 1.87 15.12
N VAL A 171 -7.00 1.03 16.01
CA VAL A 171 -7.76 1.46 17.19
C VAL A 171 -6.90 1.62 18.44
N VAL A 172 -5.79 0.88 18.54
CA VAL A 172 -4.93 0.90 19.71
C VAL A 172 -3.59 1.57 19.42
N VAL A 173 -2.85 1.08 18.42
CA VAL A 173 -1.47 1.54 18.18
C VAL A 173 -1.44 2.97 17.66
N LEU A 174 -2.25 3.31 16.66
CA LEU A 174 -2.26 4.68 16.10
C LEU A 174 -2.74 5.73 17.11
N PRO A 175 -3.84 5.52 17.86
CA PRO A 175 -4.24 6.46 18.92
C PRO A 175 -3.23 6.58 20.05
N LEU A 176 -2.56 5.49 20.42
CA LEU A 176 -1.50 5.51 21.42
C LEU A 176 -0.30 6.36 20.97
N LEU A 177 0.13 6.21 19.73
CA LEU A 177 1.18 7.04 19.12
C LEU A 177 0.77 8.52 19.08
N LEU A 178 -0.48 8.79 18.70
CA LEU A 178 -1.02 10.15 18.69
C LEU A 178 -1.00 10.77 20.09
N TRP A 179 -1.34 10.00 21.11
CA TRP A 179 -1.33 10.47 22.50
C TRP A 179 0.10 10.73 23.00
N ILE A 180 1.05 9.81 22.73
CA ILE A 180 2.45 9.91 23.19
C ILE A 180 3.19 11.02 22.45
N PHE A 181 3.15 11.03 21.12
CA PHE A 181 3.95 11.95 20.30
C PHE A 181 3.20 13.23 19.95
N GLY A 182 1.90 13.14 19.68
CA GLY A 182 1.06 14.29 19.32
C GLY A 182 0.52 15.06 20.50
N LYS A 183 0.58 14.48 21.73
CA LYS A 183 -0.01 15.05 22.96
C LYS A 183 -1.47 15.47 22.78
N MET A 184 -2.16 14.89 21.82
CA MET A 184 -3.56 15.13 21.52
C MET A 184 -4.44 14.00 22.09
N ASN A 185 -5.62 14.36 22.57
CA ASN A 185 -6.58 13.35 23.02
C ASN A 185 -7.13 12.60 21.77
N PRO A 186 -6.97 11.27 21.69
CA PRO A 186 -7.43 10.47 20.56
C PRO A 186 -8.94 10.64 20.29
N ILE A 187 -9.75 10.76 21.33
CA ILE A 187 -11.21 10.94 21.20
C ILE A 187 -11.55 12.24 20.47
N THR A 188 -10.83 13.31 20.79
CA THR A 188 -11.01 14.61 20.12
C THR A 188 -10.60 14.55 18.66
N PHE A 189 -9.53 13.82 18.36
CA PHE A 189 -9.09 13.59 16.99
C PHE A 189 -10.15 12.82 16.17
N PHE A 190 -10.66 11.70 16.69
CA PHE A 190 -11.69 10.92 15.98
C PHE A 190 -13.01 11.69 15.82
N LYS A 191 -13.38 12.56 16.77
CA LYS A 191 -14.54 13.44 16.60
C LYS A 191 -14.33 14.48 15.50
N GLY A 192 -13.11 15.04 15.39
CA GLY A 192 -12.78 16.02 14.36
C GLY A 192 -12.66 15.46 12.94
N THR A 193 -12.31 14.18 12.80
CA THR A 193 -12.22 13.51 11.47
C THR A 193 -13.56 13.00 10.95
N ARG A 194 -14.62 13.03 11.78
CA ARG A 194 -15.97 12.57 11.42
C ARG A 194 -16.84 13.68 10.80
N ALA A 195 -16.36 14.91 10.82
CA ALA A 195 -16.99 16.08 10.19
C ALA A 195 -16.46 16.29 8.78
#